data_7fb9a65a8260e673ebb2bd188b9107a8
#
_entry.id   7fb9a65a8260e673ebb2bd188b9107a8
#
_cell.length_a   1.000
_cell.length_b   1.000
_cell.length_c   1.000
_cell.angle_alpha   90.00
_cell.angle_beta   90.00
_cell.angle_gamma   90.00
#
_symmetry.space_group_name_H-M   'P 1'
#
loop_
_entity.id
_entity.type
_entity.pdbx_description
1 polymer ?
#
loop_
_entity_poly.entity_id
_entity_poly.type
_entity_poly.pdbx_seq_one_letter_code
_entity_poly.pdbx_strand_id
1 'polypeptide(L)'
;WVINGEKHYISGAGDPRCKIMITMVVTNPDAPKHLRQSQILVPLPYPGVEVVRPMYVFGKDDAPHGHMHIKFDNVRVPKENIILGEGRGFEISQGRLGPGRIHHCMRSIGVAERALELLCRRALSRTAFGKSLAELGGNYDVIANSRIEIDMCRLAVLKAAYMMDTIGNKEARKYISAIKVAVPNMTLKVIDSAIQMHGALGVSQDTPLAAMWTGQRTLRLADGPDEVHRRVIAREELKQYQ
;
A
#
# COMPACT_ATOMS: atom_id res chain seq x y z
N TRP A 1 3.11 -29.90 8.84
CA TRP A 1 2.46 -28.80 9.56
C TRP A 1 0.95 -28.98 9.54
N VAL A 2 0.28 -28.59 10.62
CA VAL A 2 -1.18 -28.53 10.68
C VAL A 2 -1.58 -27.10 10.97
N ILE A 3 -2.33 -26.51 10.01
CA ILE A 3 -2.69 -25.09 10.07
C ILE A 3 -4.17 -24.96 10.38
N ASN A 4 -4.51 -24.15 11.38
CA ASN A 4 -5.86 -23.79 11.78
C ASN A 4 -5.97 -22.28 11.97
N GLY A 5 -7.10 -21.69 11.61
CA GLY A 5 -7.40 -20.28 11.81
C GLY A 5 -8.01 -19.61 10.60
N GLU A 6 -8.07 -18.28 10.65
CA GLU A 6 -8.68 -17.47 9.60
C GLU A 6 -7.79 -16.29 9.24
N LYS A 7 -7.89 -15.85 7.99
CA LYS A 7 -7.19 -14.66 7.47
C LYS A 7 -8.13 -13.83 6.60
N HIS A 8 -8.01 -12.50 6.74
CA HIS A 8 -8.77 -11.53 5.97
C HIS A 8 -7.88 -10.74 5.02
N TYR A 9 -8.48 -10.21 3.96
CA TYR A 9 -7.81 -9.38 2.95
C TYR A 9 -6.62 -10.07 2.29
N ILE A 10 -6.78 -11.37 1.99
CA ILE A 10 -5.75 -12.15 1.31
C ILE A 10 -5.81 -11.88 -0.19
N SER A 11 -4.94 -10.98 -0.64
CA SER A 11 -4.89 -10.54 -2.03
C SER A 11 -4.45 -11.68 -2.96
N GLY A 12 -5.18 -11.87 -4.04
CA GLY A 12 -4.90 -12.85 -5.07
C GLY A 12 -5.47 -14.25 -4.83
N ALA A 13 -5.93 -14.57 -3.61
CA ALA A 13 -6.46 -15.92 -3.33
C ALA A 13 -7.79 -16.23 -4.03
N GLY A 14 -8.53 -15.20 -4.48
CA GLY A 14 -9.75 -15.34 -5.27
C GLY A 14 -9.51 -15.47 -6.77
N ASP A 15 -8.29 -15.29 -7.25
CA ASP A 15 -7.96 -15.44 -8.67
C ASP A 15 -7.94 -16.92 -9.04
N PRO A 16 -8.67 -17.36 -10.09
CA PRO A 16 -8.67 -18.76 -10.54
C PRO A 16 -7.28 -19.29 -10.93
N ARG A 17 -6.34 -18.39 -11.20
CA ARG A 17 -4.94 -18.72 -11.53
C ARG A 17 -4.06 -18.90 -10.28
N CYS A 18 -4.56 -18.56 -9.09
CA CYS A 18 -3.80 -18.73 -7.85
C CYS A 18 -3.58 -20.22 -7.58
N LYS A 19 -2.33 -20.64 -7.46
CA LYS A 19 -1.94 -22.04 -7.23
C LYS A 19 -1.30 -22.27 -5.87
N ILE A 20 -0.86 -21.19 -5.21
CA ILE A 20 -0.14 -21.32 -3.95
C ILE A 20 -0.32 -20.05 -3.11
N MET A 21 -0.43 -20.22 -1.79
CA MET A 21 -0.43 -19.17 -0.81
C MET A 21 0.86 -19.21 0.01
N ILE A 22 1.47 -18.05 0.24
CA ILE A 22 2.54 -17.87 1.23
C ILE A 22 1.88 -17.46 2.54
N THR A 23 1.72 -18.42 3.45
CA THR A 23 0.89 -18.24 4.64
C THR A 23 1.75 -17.96 5.86
N MET A 24 1.59 -16.77 6.45
CA MET A 24 2.20 -16.46 7.75
C MET A 24 1.42 -17.17 8.86
N VAL A 25 2.10 -17.96 9.67
CA VAL A 25 1.54 -18.74 10.78
C VAL A 25 2.35 -18.53 12.04
N VAL A 26 1.73 -18.71 13.21
CA VAL A 26 2.43 -18.77 14.48
C VAL A 26 2.83 -20.23 14.72
N THR A 27 4.12 -20.51 14.73
CA THR A 27 4.66 -21.86 14.99
C THR A 27 5.11 -22.05 16.43
N ASN A 28 5.60 -20.98 17.08
CA ASN A 28 6.00 -21.04 18.48
C ASN A 28 5.54 -19.75 19.21
N PRO A 29 4.40 -19.78 19.94
CA PRO A 29 3.88 -18.60 20.64
C PRO A 29 4.77 -18.13 21.82
N ASP A 30 5.59 -19.03 22.38
CA ASP A 30 6.44 -18.73 23.54
C ASP A 30 7.80 -18.16 23.15
N ALA A 31 8.17 -18.23 21.86
CA ALA A 31 9.39 -17.65 21.35
C ALA A 31 9.41 -16.12 21.48
N PRO A 32 10.59 -15.45 21.40
CA PRO A 32 10.69 -14.01 21.28
C PRO A 32 9.82 -13.49 20.13
N LYS A 33 9.19 -12.30 20.27
CA LYS A 33 8.15 -11.78 19.38
C LYS A 33 8.47 -11.89 17.87
N HIS A 34 9.71 -11.69 17.48
CA HIS A 34 10.15 -11.73 16.08
C HIS A 34 10.50 -13.14 15.57
N LEU A 35 10.45 -14.16 16.43
CA LEU A 35 10.71 -15.57 16.11
C LEU A 35 9.46 -16.45 16.27
N ARG A 36 8.29 -15.88 16.50
CA ARG A 36 7.04 -16.62 16.71
C ARG A 36 6.43 -17.11 15.41
N GLN A 37 6.70 -16.43 14.33
CA GLN A 37 6.04 -16.65 13.04
C GLN A 37 6.96 -17.34 12.05
N SER A 38 6.35 -18.21 11.24
CA SER A 38 6.96 -18.84 10.08
C SER A 38 6.12 -18.58 8.84
N GLN A 39 6.70 -18.74 7.66
CA GLN A 39 5.96 -18.72 6.40
C GLN A 39 5.91 -20.12 5.82
N ILE A 40 4.70 -20.60 5.51
CA ILE A 40 4.46 -21.93 5.00
C ILE A 40 3.73 -21.84 3.66
N LEU A 41 4.18 -22.61 2.68
CA LEU A 41 3.54 -22.73 1.39
C LEU A 41 2.32 -23.64 1.50
N VAL A 42 1.16 -23.12 1.13
CA VAL A 42 -0.10 -23.87 1.08
C VAL A 42 -0.62 -23.84 -0.36
N PRO A 43 -0.72 -25.00 -1.05
CA PRO A 43 -1.32 -25.04 -2.38
C PRO A 43 -2.78 -24.55 -2.37
N LEU A 44 -3.28 -24.12 -3.52
CA LEU A 44 -4.67 -23.71 -3.68
C LEU A 44 -5.19 -24.21 -5.04
N PRO A 45 -6.30 -24.97 -5.10
CA PRO A 45 -7.11 -25.46 -3.97
C PRO A 45 -6.39 -26.55 -3.14
N TYR A 46 -6.75 -26.68 -1.87
CA TYR A 46 -6.15 -27.67 -0.97
C TYR A 46 -7.15 -28.14 0.12
N PRO A 47 -7.12 -29.43 0.54
CA PRO A 47 -8.02 -29.93 1.59
C PRO A 47 -7.95 -29.13 2.87
N GLY A 48 -9.11 -28.73 3.41
CA GLY A 48 -9.22 -27.91 4.61
C GLY A 48 -9.05 -26.41 4.39
N VAL A 49 -8.74 -25.98 3.16
CA VAL A 49 -8.71 -24.55 2.81
C VAL A 49 -10.04 -24.15 2.19
N GLU A 50 -10.70 -23.16 2.79
CA GLU A 50 -11.94 -22.59 2.30
C GLU A 50 -11.73 -21.11 1.94
N VAL A 51 -12.03 -20.75 0.69
CA VAL A 51 -12.17 -19.36 0.26
C VAL A 51 -13.60 -18.93 0.56
N VAL A 52 -13.81 -18.27 1.71
CA VAL A 52 -15.15 -18.02 2.28
C VAL A 52 -15.90 -16.96 1.48
N ARG A 53 -15.29 -15.83 1.21
CA ARG A 53 -15.90 -14.72 0.46
C ARG A 53 -14.89 -13.65 0.07
N PRO A 54 -15.22 -12.79 -0.90
CA PRO A 54 -14.46 -11.58 -1.16
C PRO A 54 -14.65 -10.57 0.00
N MET A 55 -13.59 -9.80 0.24
CA MET A 55 -13.57 -8.65 1.13
C MET A 55 -13.59 -7.39 0.27
N TYR A 56 -14.67 -6.64 0.29
CA TYR A 56 -14.81 -5.43 -0.50
C TYR A 56 -13.99 -4.27 0.06
N VAL A 57 -13.40 -3.51 -0.84
CA VAL A 57 -12.68 -2.27 -0.55
C VAL A 57 -13.45 -1.11 -1.19
N PHE A 58 -13.99 -0.22 -0.37
CA PHE A 58 -14.89 0.86 -0.83
C PHE A 58 -16.03 0.34 -1.74
N GLY A 59 -16.62 -0.80 -1.37
CA GLY A 59 -17.72 -1.42 -2.10
C GLY A 59 -17.34 -2.15 -3.38
N LYS A 60 -16.05 -2.33 -3.68
CA LYS A 60 -15.54 -3.06 -4.86
C LYS A 60 -14.78 -4.29 -4.44
N ASP A 61 -14.86 -5.36 -5.24
CA ASP A 61 -14.20 -6.64 -4.99
C ASP A 61 -12.77 -6.74 -5.55
N ASP A 62 -12.31 -5.75 -6.31
CA ASP A 62 -11.00 -5.71 -6.98
C ASP A 62 -10.70 -6.96 -7.85
N ALA A 63 -11.74 -7.58 -8.45
CA ALA A 63 -11.58 -8.71 -9.34
C ALA A 63 -10.61 -8.39 -10.52
N PRO A 64 -9.86 -9.38 -11.04
CA PRO A 64 -9.94 -10.82 -10.76
C PRO A 64 -9.14 -11.28 -9.54
N HIS A 65 -8.14 -10.53 -9.05
CA HIS A 65 -7.31 -10.98 -7.94
C HIS A 65 -8.02 -10.88 -6.58
N GLY A 66 -8.79 -9.81 -6.34
CA GLY A 66 -9.58 -9.59 -5.14
C GLY A 66 -8.81 -9.70 -3.83
N HIS A 67 -9.55 -9.59 -2.74
CA HIS A 67 -9.03 -9.78 -1.38
C HIS A 67 -9.97 -10.74 -0.65
N MET A 68 -9.49 -11.90 -0.22
CA MET A 68 -10.37 -12.95 0.27
C MET A 68 -10.31 -13.10 1.80
N HIS A 69 -11.41 -13.55 2.36
CA HIS A 69 -11.47 -14.20 3.66
C HIS A 69 -11.20 -15.68 3.45
N ILE A 70 -10.19 -16.21 4.12
CA ILE A 70 -9.73 -17.60 4.02
C ILE A 70 -9.84 -18.26 5.39
N LYS A 71 -10.42 -19.45 5.43
CA LYS A 71 -10.43 -20.32 6.60
C LYS A 71 -9.54 -21.54 6.36
N PHE A 72 -8.79 -21.90 7.39
CA PHE A 72 -7.97 -23.09 7.45
C PHE A 72 -8.52 -24.02 8.54
N ASP A 73 -8.90 -25.24 8.16
CA ASP A 73 -9.40 -26.26 9.08
C ASP A 73 -8.58 -27.54 8.92
N ASN A 74 -7.72 -27.81 9.89
CA ASN A 74 -6.82 -28.96 9.91
C ASN A 74 -6.02 -29.14 8.62
N VAL A 75 -5.58 -28.06 7.99
CA VAL A 75 -4.82 -28.07 6.75
C VAL A 75 -3.45 -28.69 6.98
N ARG A 76 -3.23 -29.89 6.42
CA ARG A 76 -1.99 -30.67 6.61
C ARG A 76 -1.09 -30.52 5.39
N VAL A 77 0.06 -29.87 5.56
CA VAL A 77 1.07 -29.71 4.52
C VAL A 77 2.39 -30.36 4.93
N PRO A 78 3.23 -30.78 3.98
CA PRO A 78 4.57 -31.33 4.25
C PRO A 78 5.41 -30.38 5.10
N LYS A 79 6.33 -30.92 5.88
CA LYS A 79 7.23 -30.11 6.71
C LYS A 79 8.19 -29.26 5.87
N GLU A 80 8.48 -29.68 4.67
CA GLU A 80 9.36 -29.04 3.69
C GLU A 80 8.74 -27.76 3.08
N ASN A 81 7.43 -27.55 3.24
CA ASN A 81 6.75 -26.35 2.75
C ASN A 81 7.09 -25.08 3.54
N ILE A 82 7.86 -25.18 4.62
CA ILE A 82 8.34 -24.02 5.37
C ILE A 82 9.46 -23.28 4.61
N ILE A 83 9.36 -21.96 4.56
CA ILE A 83 10.34 -21.12 3.88
C ILE A 83 11.43 -20.71 4.87
N LEU A 84 12.70 -20.94 4.55
CA LEU A 84 13.92 -20.64 5.34
C LEU A 84 14.01 -21.34 6.70
N GLY A 85 12.93 -21.92 7.22
CA GLY A 85 12.89 -22.57 8.54
C GLY A 85 11.98 -21.89 9.56
N GLU A 86 11.80 -22.57 10.69
CA GLU A 86 10.90 -22.15 11.75
C GLU A 86 11.36 -20.84 12.41
N GLY A 87 10.40 -19.97 12.75
CA GLY A 87 10.64 -18.70 13.40
C GLY A 87 11.18 -17.58 12.49
N ARG A 88 11.38 -17.83 11.20
CA ARG A 88 11.96 -16.84 10.27
C ARG A 88 10.93 -16.08 9.44
N GLY A 89 9.64 -16.24 9.73
CA GLY A 89 8.57 -15.58 8.98
C GLY A 89 8.63 -14.06 9.03
N PHE A 90 8.96 -13.47 10.18
CA PHE A 90 9.12 -12.02 10.31
C PHE A 90 10.31 -11.48 9.49
N GLU A 91 11.45 -12.18 9.53
CA GLU A 91 12.64 -11.85 8.73
C GLU A 91 12.34 -11.81 7.23
N ILE A 92 11.68 -12.87 6.72
CA ILE A 92 11.27 -12.97 5.32
C ILE A 92 10.36 -11.79 4.94
N SER A 93 9.37 -11.49 5.77
CA SER A 93 8.43 -10.38 5.55
C SER A 93 9.15 -9.04 5.48
N GLN A 94 10.07 -8.74 6.38
CA GLN A 94 10.78 -7.47 6.40
C GLN A 94 11.72 -7.32 5.19
N GLY A 95 12.37 -8.40 4.75
CA GLY A 95 13.19 -8.41 3.54
C GLY A 95 12.39 -8.04 2.28
N ARG A 96 11.15 -8.51 2.17
CA ARG A 96 10.26 -8.22 1.05
C ARG A 96 9.57 -6.86 1.16
N LEU A 97 9.15 -6.47 2.36
CA LEU A 97 8.32 -5.27 2.57
C LEU A 97 9.09 -3.96 2.39
N GLY A 98 10.40 -3.92 2.68
CA GLY A 98 11.22 -2.72 2.49
C GLY A 98 11.19 -2.21 1.05
N PRO A 99 11.66 -3.00 0.07
CA PRO A 99 11.58 -2.67 -1.35
C PRO A 99 10.13 -2.45 -1.82
N GLY A 100 9.18 -3.27 -1.35
CA GLY A 100 7.77 -3.16 -1.68
C GLY A 100 7.17 -1.80 -1.30
N ARG A 101 7.55 -1.23 -0.15
CA ARG A 101 7.10 0.09 0.30
C ARG A 101 7.63 1.22 -0.59
N ILE A 102 8.88 1.15 -1.04
CA ILE A 102 9.43 2.11 -2.02
C ILE A 102 8.66 2.00 -3.33
N HIS A 103 8.40 0.78 -3.82
CA HIS A 103 7.63 0.54 -5.03
C HIS A 103 6.20 1.10 -4.94
N HIS A 104 5.52 0.95 -3.80
CA HIS A 104 4.22 1.60 -3.57
C HIS A 104 4.32 3.13 -3.71
N CYS A 105 5.33 3.74 -3.10
CA CYS A 105 5.52 5.18 -3.16
C CYS A 105 5.84 5.68 -4.58
N MET A 106 6.68 4.97 -5.34
CA MET A 106 6.96 5.30 -6.74
C MET A 106 5.69 5.31 -7.59
N ARG A 107 4.85 4.28 -7.47
CA ARG A 107 3.58 4.21 -8.21
C ARG A 107 2.63 5.33 -7.79
N SER A 108 2.60 5.67 -6.49
CA SER A 108 1.77 6.77 -5.98
C SER A 108 2.20 8.13 -6.55
N ILE A 109 3.51 8.37 -6.72
CA ILE A 109 4.00 9.57 -7.44
C ILE A 109 3.42 9.61 -8.86
N GLY A 110 3.46 8.51 -9.59
CA GLY A 110 2.87 8.42 -10.95
C GLY A 110 1.36 8.70 -10.97
N VAL A 111 0.63 8.23 -9.96
CA VAL A 111 -0.81 8.53 -9.82
C VAL A 111 -1.03 10.01 -9.51
N ALA A 112 -0.23 10.63 -8.65
CA ALA A 112 -0.30 12.06 -8.34
C ALA A 112 -0.02 12.91 -9.58
N GLU A 113 0.97 12.55 -10.40
CA GLU A 113 1.26 13.21 -11.68
C GLU A 113 0.05 13.16 -12.63
N ARG A 114 -0.55 11.98 -12.76
CA ARG A 114 -1.74 11.82 -13.61
C ARG A 114 -2.93 12.63 -13.10
N ALA A 115 -3.12 12.66 -11.78
CA ALA A 115 -4.18 13.46 -11.17
C ALA A 115 -3.96 14.96 -11.39
N LEU A 116 -2.73 15.46 -11.24
CA LEU A 116 -2.38 16.85 -11.51
C LEU A 116 -2.55 17.20 -12.99
N GLU A 117 -2.17 16.32 -13.91
CA GLU A 117 -2.42 16.52 -15.34
C GLU A 117 -3.92 16.70 -15.63
N LEU A 118 -4.76 15.80 -15.09
CA LEU A 118 -6.22 15.88 -15.27
C LEU A 118 -6.77 17.17 -14.66
N LEU A 119 -6.30 17.57 -13.48
CA LEU A 119 -6.66 18.80 -12.81
C LEU A 119 -6.35 20.02 -13.68
N CYS A 120 -5.12 20.13 -14.20
CA CYS A 120 -4.70 21.25 -15.05
C CYS A 120 -5.49 21.32 -16.34
N ARG A 121 -5.69 20.19 -17.03
CA ARG A 121 -6.50 20.12 -18.26
C ARG A 121 -7.93 20.58 -17.99
N ARG A 122 -8.53 20.15 -16.88
CA ARG A 122 -9.87 20.58 -16.48
C ARG A 122 -9.92 22.07 -16.15
N ALA A 123 -8.96 22.57 -15.40
CA ALA A 123 -8.87 23.96 -15.02
C ALA A 123 -8.83 24.92 -16.22
N LEU A 124 -8.13 24.52 -17.29
CA LEU A 124 -8.04 25.30 -18.52
C LEU A 124 -9.26 25.16 -19.43
N SER A 125 -9.86 23.97 -19.53
CA SER A 125 -10.92 23.67 -20.48
C SER A 125 -12.32 24.09 -20.04
N ARG A 126 -12.57 24.14 -18.70
CA ARG A 126 -13.89 24.50 -18.17
C ARG A 126 -13.99 25.98 -17.85
N THR A 127 -15.00 26.61 -18.44
CA THR A 127 -15.35 28.01 -18.16
C THR A 127 -16.54 28.08 -17.20
N ALA A 128 -16.47 28.94 -16.20
CA ALA A 128 -17.55 29.31 -15.31
C ALA A 128 -17.41 30.81 -14.93
N PHE A 129 -18.52 31.49 -14.76
CA PHE A 129 -18.54 32.93 -14.45
C PHE A 129 -17.71 33.77 -15.42
N GLY A 130 -17.66 33.38 -16.69
CA GLY A 130 -16.97 34.11 -17.77
C GLY A 130 -15.45 33.91 -17.83
N LYS A 131 -14.86 33.04 -16.97
CA LYS A 131 -13.42 32.77 -16.91
C LYS A 131 -13.13 31.28 -16.88
N SER A 132 -11.89 30.90 -17.22
CA SER A 132 -11.42 29.52 -16.99
C SER A 132 -11.40 29.21 -15.50
N LEU A 133 -11.61 27.94 -15.13
CA LEU A 133 -11.53 27.57 -13.70
C LEU A 133 -10.14 27.87 -13.12
N ALA A 134 -9.09 27.83 -13.93
CA ALA A 134 -7.74 28.16 -13.50
C ALA A 134 -7.65 29.57 -12.88
N GLU A 135 -8.43 30.53 -13.41
CA GLU A 135 -8.43 31.94 -12.99
C GLU A 135 -9.37 32.24 -11.82
N LEU A 136 -10.13 31.24 -11.36
CA LEU A 136 -11.11 31.42 -10.30
C LEU A 136 -10.55 31.02 -8.93
N GLY A 137 -10.80 31.88 -7.94
CA GLY A 137 -10.40 31.64 -6.54
C GLY A 137 -8.91 31.33 -6.38
N GLY A 138 -8.59 30.37 -5.50
CA GLY A 138 -7.23 29.92 -5.19
C GLY A 138 -6.73 28.77 -6.06
N ASN A 139 -7.25 28.57 -7.28
CA ASN A 139 -6.90 27.40 -8.11
C ASN A 139 -5.44 27.42 -8.58
N TYR A 140 -4.83 28.60 -8.76
CA TYR A 140 -3.38 28.68 -9.00
C TYR A 140 -2.57 28.12 -7.80
N ASP A 141 -2.98 28.42 -6.58
CA ASP A 141 -2.32 27.90 -5.37
C ASP A 141 -2.46 26.38 -5.27
N VAL A 142 -3.64 25.84 -5.60
CA VAL A 142 -3.88 24.40 -5.63
C VAL A 142 -2.95 23.69 -6.63
N ILE A 143 -2.80 24.26 -7.83
CA ILE A 143 -1.91 23.72 -8.86
C ILE A 143 -0.45 23.79 -8.44
N ALA A 144 0.00 24.97 -7.96
CA ALA A 144 1.37 25.19 -7.53
C ALA A 144 1.76 24.31 -6.35
N ASN A 145 0.93 24.25 -5.32
CA ASN A 145 1.18 23.43 -4.13
C ASN A 145 1.20 21.94 -4.48
N SER A 146 0.31 21.47 -5.38
CA SER A 146 0.33 20.09 -5.84
C SER A 146 1.65 19.74 -6.53
N ARG A 147 2.17 20.61 -7.40
CA ARG A 147 3.48 20.42 -8.04
C ARG A 147 4.61 20.38 -7.03
N ILE A 148 4.66 21.34 -6.13
CA ILE A 148 5.69 21.42 -5.08
C ILE A 148 5.72 20.14 -4.24
N GLU A 149 4.56 19.71 -3.74
CA GLU A 149 4.46 18.52 -2.88
C GLU A 149 4.84 17.22 -3.62
N ILE A 150 4.46 17.09 -4.91
CA ILE A 150 4.86 15.93 -5.73
C ILE A 150 6.38 15.89 -5.88
N ASP A 151 7.02 17.00 -6.19
CA ASP A 151 8.47 17.06 -6.42
C ASP A 151 9.24 16.79 -5.11
N MET A 152 8.81 17.36 -3.99
CA MET A 152 9.37 17.06 -2.67
C MET A 152 9.25 15.57 -2.33
N CYS A 153 8.09 14.97 -2.53
CA CYS A 153 7.85 13.55 -2.29
C CYS A 153 8.67 12.66 -3.23
N ARG A 154 8.83 13.04 -4.49
CA ARG A 154 9.69 12.32 -5.46
C ARG A 154 11.14 12.30 -5.00
N LEU A 155 11.69 13.43 -4.60
CA LEU A 155 13.05 13.51 -4.08
C LEU A 155 13.23 12.66 -2.82
N ALA A 156 12.24 12.64 -1.94
CA ALA A 156 12.25 11.78 -0.75
C ALA A 156 12.25 10.29 -1.13
N VAL A 157 11.47 9.88 -2.14
CA VAL A 157 11.45 8.49 -2.64
C VAL A 157 12.80 8.11 -3.25
N LEU A 158 13.39 8.96 -4.08
CA LEU A 158 14.73 8.74 -4.64
C LEU A 158 15.77 8.63 -3.54
N LYS A 159 15.70 9.48 -2.51
CA LYS A 159 16.59 9.40 -1.34
C LYS A 159 16.43 8.06 -0.62
N ALA A 160 15.20 7.59 -0.39
CA ALA A 160 14.95 6.32 0.27
C ALA A 160 15.49 5.13 -0.53
N ALA A 161 15.33 5.14 -1.86
CA ALA A 161 15.89 4.13 -2.75
C ALA A 161 17.42 4.12 -2.70
N TYR A 162 18.04 5.29 -2.82
CA TYR A 162 19.51 5.44 -2.71
C TYR A 162 20.04 4.94 -1.35
N MET A 163 19.37 5.28 -0.26
CA MET A 163 19.76 4.80 1.07
C MET A 163 19.63 3.28 1.18
N MET A 164 18.57 2.69 0.60
CA MET A 164 18.42 1.23 0.60
C MET A 164 19.55 0.55 -0.19
N ASP A 165 19.97 1.11 -1.31
CA ASP A 165 21.06 0.56 -2.14
C ASP A 165 22.43 0.71 -1.47
N THR A 166 22.65 1.78 -0.69
CA THR A 166 23.97 2.10 -0.12
C THR A 166 24.18 1.54 1.29
N ILE A 167 23.17 1.56 2.15
CA ILE A 167 23.29 1.11 3.56
C ILE A 167 22.39 -0.10 3.90
N GLY A 168 21.62 -0.59 2.92
CA GLY A 168 20.76 -1.76 3.08
C GLY A 168 19.39 -1.47 3.70
N ASN A 169 18.48 -2.42 3.51
CA ASN A 169 17.07 -2.28 3.88
C ASN A 169 16.84 -1.98 5.38
N LYS A 170 17.61 -2.64 6.26
CA LYS A 170 17.45 -2.49 7.72
C LYS A 170 17.79 -1.07 8.18
N GLU A 171 18.91 -0.52 7.72
CA GLU A 171 19.37 0.81 8.11
C GLU A 171 18.59 1.92 7.39
N ALA A 172 18.10 1.66 6.18
CA ALA A 172 17.27 2.60 5.43
C ALA A 172 15.82 2.71 5.96
N ARG A 173 15.41 1.93 6.95
CA ARG A 173 14.02 1.84 7.45
C ARG A 173 13.39 3.17 7.84
N LYS A 174 14.18 4.13 8.36
CA LYS A 174 13.70 5.50 8.70
C LYS A 174 13.21 6.21 7.44
N TYR A 175 14.00 6.19 6.38
CA TYR A 175 13.66 6.83 5.09
C TYR A 175 12.47 6.13 4.41
N ILE A 176 12.45 4.80 4.41
CA ILE A 176 11.34 3.99 3.88
C ILE A 176 10.04 4.29 4.63
N SER A 177 10.10 4.40 5.96
CA SER A 177 8.93 4.73 6.78
C SER A 177 8.45 6.16 6.52
N ALA A 178 9.36 7.12 6.34
CA ALA A 178 9.00 8.51 6.07
C ALA A 178 8.21 8.65 4.75
N ILE A 179 8.70 8.06 3.67
CA ILE A 179 7.98 8.12 2.39
C ILE A 179 6.65 7.38 2.42
N LYS A 180 6.56 6.27 3.16
CA LYS A 180 5.33 5.48 3.28
C LYS A 180 4.20 6.24 4.00
N VAL A 181 4.54 7.24 4.82
CA VAL A 181 3.58 8.19 5.40
C VAL A 181 3.35 9.37 4.45
N ALA A 182 4.40 10.03 4.01
CA ALA A 182 4.30 11.29 3.26
C ALA A 182 3.62 11.11 1.90
N VAL A 183 4.07 10.13 1.11
CA VAL A 183 3.66 10.00 -0.29
C VAL A 183 2.18 9.65 -0.45
N PRO A 184 1.59 8.64 0.22
CA PRO A 184 0.16 8.36 0.08
C PRO A 184 -0.73 9.52 0.54
N ASN A 185 -0.32 10.26 1.57
CA ASN A 185 -1.06 11.43 2.06
C ASN A 185 -1.03 12.57 1.03
N MET A 186 0.14 12.89 0.47
CA MET A 186 0.28 13.87 -0.62
C MET A 186 -0.55 13.46 -1.84
N THR A 187 -0.45 12.19 -2.27
CA THR A 187 -1.17 11.70 -3.45
C THR A 187 -2.68 11.82 -3.29
N LEU A 188 -3.22 11.47 -2.12
CA LEU A 188 -4.64 11.64 -1.82
C LEU A 188 -5.07 13.10 -1.89
N LYS A 189 -4.27 14.03 -1.37
CA LYS A 189 -4.54 15.48 -1.43
C LYS A 189 -4.60 15.97 -2.87
N VAL A 190 -3.67 15.56 -3.73
CA VAL A 190 -3.66 15.94 -5.15
C VAL A 190 -4.86 15.36 -5.90
N ILE A 191 -5.21 14.09 -5.64
CA ILE A 191 -6.39 13.47 -6.26
C ILE A 191 -7.67 14.15 -5.80
N ASP A 192 -7.80 14.46 -4.52
CA ASP A 192 -8.96 15.15 -3.96
C ASP A 192 -9.14 16.54 -4.59
N SER A 193 -8.06 17.28 -4.76
CA SER A 193 -8.06 18.56 -5.49
C SER A 193 -8.49 18.39 -6.96
N ALA A 194 -8.05 17.31 -7.61
CA ALA A 194 -8.47 17.01 -8.98
C ALA A 194 -9.95 16.66 -9.05
N ILE A 195 -10.47 15.88 -8.11
CA ILE A 195 -11.91 15.58 -7.99
C ILE A 195 -12.68 16.88 -7.82
N GLN A 196 -12.26 17.75 -6.90
CA GLN A 196 -12.91 19.04 -6.65
C GLN A 196 -12.95 19.91 -7.92
N MET A 197 -11.86 19.96 -8.70
CA MET A 197 -11.80 20.70 -9.96
C MET A 197 -12.76 20.16 -11.02
N HIS A 198 -13.06 18.86 -11.00
CA HIS A 198 -13.99 18.22 -11.91
C HIS A 198 -15.45 18.32 -11.44
N GLY A 199 -15.71 18.63 -10.16
CA GLY A 199 -17.05 18.62 -9.59
C GLY A 199 -17.65 17.22 -9.60
N ALA A 200 -18.95 17.09 -9.87
CA ALA A 200 -19.65 15.79 -9.92
C ALA A 200 -19.00 14.77 -10.88
N LEU A 201 -18.41 15.25 -11.99
CA LEU A 201 -17.68 14.40 -12.92
C LEU A 201 -16.49 13.68 -12.25
N GLY A 202 -15.83 14.33 -11.27
CA GLY A 202 -14.67 13.78 -10.56
C GLY A 202 -14.98 12.58 -9.68
N VAL A 203 -16.22 12.44 -9.21
CA VAL A 203 -16.67 11.28 -8.39
C VAL A 203 -17.37 10.21 -9.21
N SER A 204 -17.56 10.46 -10.52
CA SER A 204 -18.20 9.51 -11.43
C SER A 204 -17.20 8.48 -12.00
N GLN A 205 -17.73 7.49 -12.72
CA GLN A 205 -16.94 6.51 -13.47
C GLN A 205 -16.35 7.08 -14.78
N ASP A 206 -16.73 8.29 -15.20
CA ASP A 206 -16.27 8.92 -16.45
C ASP A 206 -14.86 9.51 -16.32
N THR A 207 -14.35 9.58 -15.10
CA THR A 207 -12.95 9.89 -14.81
C THR A 207 -12.31 8.80 -13.94
N PRO A 208 -10.99 8.60 -14.00
CA PRO A 208 -10.32 7.63 -13.16
C PRO A 208 -10.14 8.10 -11.69
N LEU A 209 -10.49 9.36 -11.37
CA LEU A 209 -10.12 10.04 -10.13
C LEU A 209 -10.68 9.35 -8.88
N ALA A 210 -11.96 8.96 -8.89
CA ALA A 210 -12.58 8.25 -7.77
C ALA A 210 -11.90 6.90 -7.50
N ALA A 211 -11.58 6.14 -8.57
CA ALA A 211 -10.86 4.87 -8.44
C ALA A 211 -9.41 5.09 -7.98
N MET A 212 -8.73 6.13 -8.46
CA MET A 212 -7.41 6.53 -7.98
C MET A 212 -7.44 6.85 -6.49
N TRP A 213 -8.41 7.63 -6.03
CA TRP A 213 -8.54 8.02 -4.62
C TRP A 213 -8.75 6.81 -3.73
N THR A 214 -9.70 5.93 -4.06
CA THR A 214 -9.98 4.72 -3.27
C THR A 214 -8.76 3.80 -3.21
N GLY A 215 -8.08 3.57 -4.33
CA GLY A 215 -6.85 2.77 -4.39
C GLY A 215 -5.71 3.37 -3.55
N GLN A 216 -5.48 4.67 -3.64
CA GLN A 216 -4.42 5.34 -2.87
C GLN A 216 -4.74 5.42 -1.38
N ARG A 217 -6.04 5.50 -1.00
CA ARG A 217 -6.44 5.49 0.41
C ARG A 217 -6.05 4.19 1.12
N THR A 218 -6.05 3.07 0.42
CA THR A 218 -5.65 1.78 0.99
C THR A 218 -4.18 1.72 1.38
N LEU A 219 -3.30 2.47 0.68
CA LEU A 219 -1.86 2.50 0.95
C LEU A 219 -1.49 3.14 2.29
N ARG A 220 -2.40 3.86 2.93
CA ARG A 220 -2.21 4.34 4.30
C ARG A 220 -2.44 3.24 5.35
N LEU A 221 -2.90 2.06 4.92
CA LEU A 221 -3.18 0.89 5.75
C LEU A 221 -2.27 -0.29 5.38
N ALA A 222 -2.18 -0.60 4.08
CA ALA A 222 -1.40 -1.72 3.55
C ALA A 222 0.10 -1.55 3.82
N ASP A 223 0.81 -2.66 4.00
CA ASP A 223 2.25 -2.74 4.28
C ASP A 223 2.69 -1.94 5.53
N GLY A 224 1.78 -1.79 6.47
CA GLY A 224 1.91 -1.03 7.71
C GLY A 224 1.16 0.31 7.64
N PRO A 225 0.26 0.57 8.60
CA PRO A 225 -0.46 1.85 8.68
C PRO A 225 0.47 3.01 9.05
N ASP A 226 0.01 4.24 8.77
CA ASP A 226 0.74 5.49 9.04
C ASP A 226 1.32 5.52 10.46
N GLU A 227 0.56 5.05 11.45
CA GLU A 227 0.94 5.08 12.88
C GLU A 227 2.15 4.20 13.17
N VAL A 228 2.23 3.02 12.53
CA VAL A 228 3.39 2.12 12.66
C VAL A 228 4.64 2.78 12.11
N HIS A 229 4.53 3.41 10.95
CA HIS A 229 5.66 4.10 10.31
C HIS A 229 6.09 5.35 11.09
N ARG A 230 5.15 6.16 11.58
CA ARG A 230 5.45 7.31 12.46
C ARG A 230 6.20 6.88 13.71
N ARG A 231 5.80 5.76 14.33
CA ARG A 231 6.51 5.19 15.48
C ARG A 231 7.96 4.83 15.14
N VAL A 232 8.20 4.23 13.95
CA VAL A 232 9.56 3.90 13.51
C VAL A 232 10.39 5.17 13.37
N ILE A 233 9.88 6.18 12.68
CA ILE A 233 10.56 7.46 12.46
C ILE A 233 10.94 8.11 13.80
N ALA A 234 9.97 8.25 14.69
CA ALA A 234 10.18 8.88 15.99
C ALA A 234 11.25 8.15 16.84
N ARG A 235 11.19 6.81 16.85
CA ARG A 235 12.18 6.02 17.60
C ARG A 235 13.59 6.14 17.03
N GLU A 236 13.73 6.16 15.71
CA GLU A 236 15.05 6.33 15.08
C GLU A 236 15.58 7.75 15.29
N GLU A 237 14.71 8.77 15.33
CA GLU A 237 15.11 10.14 15.62
C GLU A 237 15.59 10.28 17.07
N LEU A 238 14.82 9.79 18.03
CA LEU A 238 15.15 9.88 19.46
C LEU A 238 16.46 9.19 19.85
N LYS A 239 16.89 8.16 19.11
CA LYS A 239 18.18 7.49 19.37
C LYS A 239 19.39 8.42 19.22
N GLN A 240 19.27 9.50 18.46
CA GLN A 240 20.37 10.45 18.26
C GLN A 240 20.64 11.32 19.50
N TYR A 241 19.72 11.31 20.46
CA TYR A 241 19.76 12.13 21.67
C TYR A 241 19.88 11.28 22.96
N GLN A 242 20.08 9.98 22.83
CA GLN A 242 20.34 9.01 23.91
C GLN A 242 21.81 8.62 23.97
#